data_dce7d9c2b045578c6e31d08a8c5b6578
#
_entry.id   dce7d9c2b045578c6e31d08a8c5b6578
#
_cell.length_a   1.000
_cell.length_b   1.000
_cell.length_c   1.000
_cell.angle_alpha   90.00
_cell.angle_beta   90.00
_cell.angle_gamma   90.00
#
_symmetry.space_group_name_H-M   'P 1'
#
loop_
_entity.id
_entity.type
_entity.pdbx_description
1 polymer ?
#
loop_
_entity_poly.entity_id
_entity_poly.type
_entity_poly.pdbx_seq_one_letter_code
_entity_poly.pdbx_strand_id
1 'polypeptide(L)'
;GAVARQLGISPATLRTWAHRYGIEPSARSEGSHRRYTPEDVDRLVAMQRLIRSGVPVADAAAQVRDGAPHPAVRVPDSPRELMPHRVRSLWEAAQALDGQRCASMISEAVRDKGVLPTWESVVRPVLEKAGEQWERDQVGIDVEHVLSDAVTAGLMIDRPVRREGVLIAATASEEHVLPMYALRAALAESGVGAELLTARTPAKTLGEAAKRLHPGVIILWAQLPDNADVHGFDQVPGLRPRPALAAAGPGWTTPTPWPHLGDLQQAVNFVRSHV
;
A
#
# COMPACT_ATOMS: atom_id res chain seq x y z
N GLY A 1 -3.32 30.65 5.96
CA GLY A 1 -4.04 30.46 4.97
C GLY A 1 -3.73 29.78 3.65
N ALA A 2 -3.64 30.57 2.56
CA ALA A 2 -3.60 30.03 1.21
C ALA A 2 -2.37 29.13 0.97
N VAL A 3 -1.17 29.56 1.35
CA VAL A 3 0.08 28.81 1.18
C VAL A 3 0.07 27.47 1.96
N ALA A 4 -0.46 27.44 3.17
CA ALA A 4 -0.59 26.20 3.94
C ALA A 4 -1.50 25.16 3.25
N ARG A 5 -2.60 25.64 2.65
CA ARG A 5 -3.49 24.77 1.84
C ARG A 5 -2.81 24.28 0.57
N GLN A 6 -2.09 25.15 -0.12
CA GLN A 6 -1.33 24.79 -1.33
C GLN A 6 -0.27 23.74 -1.06
N LEU A 7 0.38 23.77 0.12
CA LEU A 7 1.38 22.81 0.55
C LEU A 7 0.80 21.55 1.22
N GLY A 8 -0.51 21.50 1.47
CA GLY A 8 -1.13 20.37 2.18
C GLY A 8 -0.67 20.23 3.62
N ILE A 9 -0.28 21.33 4.30
CA ILE A 9 0.15 21.33 5.70
C ILE A 9 -0.74 22.22 6.56
N SER A 10 -0.70 22.01 7.88
CA SER A 10 -1.46 22.85 8.79
C SER A 10 -0.86 24.28 8.87
N PRO A 11 -1.69 25.32 9.06
CA PRO A 11 -1.18 26.66 9.33
C PRO A 11 -0.26 26.74 10.56
N ALA A 12 -0.41 25.81 11.51
CA ALA A 12 0.46 25.71 12.68
C ALA A 12 1.86 25.19 12.28
N THR A 13 1.93 24.18 11.42
CA THR A 13 3.19 23.65 10.88
C THR A 13 3.95 24.73 10.13
N LEU A 14 3.27 25.49 9.27
CA LEU A 14 3.91 26.58 8.53
C LEU A 14 4.44 27.70 9.46
N ARG A 15 3.73 28.02 10.56
CA ARG A 15 4.23 28.95 11.58
C ARG A 15 5.45 28.41 12.31
N THR A 16 5.45 27.13 12.64
CA THR A 16 6.59 26.47 13.28
C THR A 16 7.82 26.50 12.38
N TRP A 17 7.66 26.24 11.09
CA TRP A 17 8.76 26.31 10.12
C TRP A 17 9.33 27.74 10.00
N ALA A 18 8.46 28.75 9.94
CA ALA A 18 8.89 30.14 9.92
C ALA A 18 9.69 30.51 11.18
N HIS A 19 9.15 30.21 12.37
CA HIS A 19 9.75 30.64 13.63
C HIS A 19 10.98 29.81 14.04
N ARG A 20 10.92 28.48 13.87
CA ARG A 20 11.95 27.58 14.40
C ARG A 20 13.12 27.38 13.43
N TYR A 21 12.87 27.52 12.14
CA TYR A 21 13.86 27.25 11.11
C TYR A 21 14.19 28.46 10.23
N GLY A 22 13.61 29.63 10.53
CA GLY A 22 13.95 30.90 9.83
C GLY A 22 13.44 30.98 8.40
N ILE A 23 12.39 30.24 8.03
CA ILE A 23 11.78 30.30 6.69
C ILE A 23 10.58 31.24 6.76
N GLU A 24 10.89 32.51 7.01
CA GLU A 24 9.86 33.56 7.11
C GLU A 24 9.49 34.13 5.75
N PRO A 25 8.25 34.68 5.61
CA PRO A 25 7.85 35.43 4.44
C PRO A 25 8.75 36.64 4.22
N SER A 26 9.29 36.80 3.02
CA SER A 26 10.20 37.90 2.67
C SER A 26 9.49 39.24 2.44
N ALA A 27 8.17 39.24 2.17
CA ALA A 27 7.39 40.44 1.95
C ALA A 27 6.50 40.83 3.14
N ARG A 28 6.42 42.14 3.45
CA ARG A 28 5.46 42.72 4.39
C ARG A 28 4.52 43.67 3.63
N SER A 29 3.21 43.53 3.82
CA SER A 29 2.27 44.54 3.32
C SER A 29 2.02 45.62 4.37
N GLU A 30 1.64 46.83 3.92
CA GLU A 30 1.13 47.87 4.78
C GLU A 30 -0.11 47.35 5.53
N GLY A 31 0.01 47.17 6.86
CA GLY A 31 -1.04 46.58 7.69
C GLY A 31 -0.65 45.30 8.40
N SER A 32 0.66 44.98 8.50
CA SER A 32 1.22 43.86 9.36
C SER A 32 0.86 42.42 8.96
N HIS A 33 0.29 42.16 7.81
CA HIS A 33 0.04 40.81 7.34
C HIS A 33 1.23 40.26 6.54
N ARG A 34 1.78 39.13 7.03
CA ARG A 34 2.88 38.39 6.38
C ARG A 34 2.41 37.81 5.05
N ARG A 35 3.07 38.14 3.95
CA ARG A 35 2.81 37.58 2.61
C ARG A 35 4.02 36.81 2.12
N TYR A 36 3.81 35.58 1.72
CA TYR A 36 4.80 34.76 1.04
C TYR A 36 4.88 35.19 -0.43
N THR A 37 6.08 35.48 -0.92
CA THR A 37 6.33 35.69 -2.35
C THR A 37 6.35 34.35 -3.10
N PRO A 38 6.30 34.36 -4.44
CA PRO A 38 6.48 33.13 -5.22
C PRO A 38 7.77 32.38 -4.83
N GLU A 39 8.88 33.11 -4.63
CA GLU A 39 10.17 32.53 -4.23
C GLU A 39 10.14 31.94 -2.81
N ASP A 40 9.36 32.52 -1.90
CA ASP A 40 9.13 31.95 -0.57
C ASP A 40 8.36 30.63 -0.67
N VAL A 41 7.36 30.58 -1.54
CA VAL A 41 6.57 29.37 -1.78
C VAL A 41 7.46 28.26 -2.38
N ASP A 42 8.31 28.59 -3.33
CA ASP A 42 9.26 27.66 -3.94
C ASP A 42 10.22 27.08 -2.91
N ARG A 43 10.76 27.90 -2.00
CA ARG A 43 11.59 27.44 -0.87
C ARG A 43 10.83 26.49 0.05
N LEU A 44 9.59 26.79 0.38
CA LEU A 44 8.75 25.91 1.20
C LEU A 44 8.42 24.58 0.52
N VAL A 45 8.17 24.60 -0.79
CA VAL A 45 7.98 23.40 -1.61
C VAL A 45 9.26 22.54 -1.61
N ALA A 46 10.43 23.15 -1.82
CA ALA A 46 11.71 22.47 -1.80
C ALA A 46 11.99 21.82 -0.44
N MET A 47 11.76 22.57 0.66
CA MET A 47 11.88 22.03 2.02
C MET A 47 10.96 20.82 2.26
N GLN A 48 9.72 20.92 1.86
CA GLN A 48 8.76 19.82 2.02
C GLN A 48 9.19 18.56 1.26
N ARG A 49 9.78 18.71 0.09
CA ARG A 49 10.33 17.60 -0.70
C ARG A 49 11.49 16.91 -0.01
N LEU A 50 12.43 17.66 0.53
CA LEU A 50 13.55 17.13 1.30
C LEU A 50 13.06 16.34 2.52
N ILE A 51 12.07 16.85 3.23
CA ILE A 51 11.45 16.15 4.36
C ILE A 51 10.79 14.83 3.91
N ARG A 52 10.06 14.85 2.79
CA ARG A 52 9.45 13.62 2.24
C ARG A 52 10.47 12.60 1.74
N SER A 53 11.64 13.04 1.32
CA SER A 53 12.77 12.15 0.98
C SER A 53 13.55 11.63 2.18
N GLY A 54 13.11 11.95 3.42
CA GLY A 54 13.71 11.45 4.65
C GLY A 54 14.77 12.37 5.25
N VAL A 55 14.99 13.57 4.70
CA VAL A 55 15.92 14.56 5.29
C VAL A 55 15.29 15.14 6.56
N PRO A 56 16.02 15.19 7.70
CA PRO A 56 15.52 15.83 8.91
C PRO A 56 15.10 17.28 8.68
N VAL A 57 14.02 17.73 9.35
CA VAL A 57 13.40 19.05 9.11
C VAL A 57 14.39 20.20 9.27
N ALA A 58 15.31 20.11 10.25
CA ALA A 58 16.33 21.12 10.47
C ALA A 58 17.33 21.22 9.30
N ASP A 59 17.77 20.08 8.78
CA ASP A 59 18.72 20.00 7.67
C ASP A 59 18.08 20.42 6.35
N ALA A 60 16.81 20.04 6.12
CA ALA A 60 16.03 20.49 4.97
C ALA A 60 15.87 22.02 4.99
N ALA A 61 15.61 22.61 6.14
CA ALA A 61 15.47 24.05 6.30
C ALA A 61 16.80 24.78 6.07
N ALA A 62 17.93 24.25 6.58
CA ALA A 62 19.26 24.81 6.34
C ALA A 62 19.58 24.84 4.85
N GLN A 63 19.33 23.74 4.14
CA GLN A 63 19.61 23.63 2.70
C GLN A 63 18.84 24.65 1.86
N VAL A 64 17.57 24.95 2.19
CA VAL A 64 16.77 25.92 1.42
C VAL A 64 17.00 27.37 1.83
N ARG A 65 17.58 27.62 3.02
CA ARG A 65 17.86 28.97 3.52
C ARG A 65 19.18 29.53 2.99
N ASP A 66 20.23 28.71 2.95
CA ASP A 66 21.60 29.17 2.70
C ASP A 66 21.87 29.48 1.23
N GLY A 67 20.85 29.42 0.35
CA GLY A 67 20.92 29.95 -1.02
C GLY A 67 22.06 29.38 -1.87
N ALA A 68 22.68 28.26 -1.46
CA ALA A 68 23.67 27.61 -2.30
C ALA A 68 23.01 27.30 -3.64
N PRO A 69 23.67 27.58 -4.79
CA PRO A 69 23.17 27.15 -6.07
C PRO A 69 23.16 25.62 -6.02
N HIS A 70 21.98 25.07 -5.68
CA HIS A 70 21.76 23.65 -5.85
C HIS A 70 22.03 23.36 -7.33
N PRO A 71 22.79 22.30 -7.68
CA PRO A 71 22.74 21.79 -9.02
C PRO A 71 21.26 21.63 -9.29
N ALA A 72 20.75 22.33 -10.31
CA ALA A 72 19.34 22.51 -10.57
C ALA A 72 18.62 21.19 -10.28
N VAL A 73 17.98 21.09 -9.10
CA VAL A 73 17.11 19.97 -8.80
C VAL A 73 15.98 20.19 -9.77
N ARG A 74 16.06 19.49 -10.88
CA ARG A 74 15.07 19.54 -11.93
C ARG A 74 13.72 19.41 -11.27
N VAL A 75 12.95 20.48 -11.29
CA VAL A 75 11.58 20.43 -10.80
C VAL A 75 10.88 19.42 -11.69
N PRO A 76 10.31 18.35 -11.14
CA PRO A 76 9.60 17.40 -11.96
C PRO A 76 8.45 18.15 -12.65
N ASP A 77 8.52 18.27 -13.97
CA ASP A 77 7.53 19.00 -14.78
C ASP A 77 6.18 18.26 -14.87
N SER A 78 6.11 17.07 -14.28
CA SER A 78 4.90 16.23 -14.33
C SER A 78 4.76 15.33 -13.08
N PRO A 79 3.52 14.93 -12.73
CA PRO A 79 3.26 13.93 -11.70
C PRO A 79 4.03 12.62 -11.91
N ARG A 80 4.39 12.30 -13.17
CA ARG A 80 5.20 11.16 -13.55
C ARG A 80 6.62 11.20 -12.97
N GLU A 81 7.24 12.38 -12.90
CA GLU A 81 8.60 12.55 -12.36
C GLU A 81 8.65 12.47 -10.82
N LEU A 82 7.51 12.68 -10.14
CA LEU A 82 7.39 12.56 -8.69
C LEU A 82 7.29 11.11 -8.21
N MET A 83 7.01 10.15 -9.11
CA MET A 83 6.90 8.74 -8.75
C MET A 83 8.26 8.13 -8.48
N PRO A 84 8.40 7.26 -7.43
CA PRO A 84 9.59 6.46 -7.23
C PRO A 84 9.96 5.69 -8.51
N HIS A 85 11.24 5.59 -8.82
CA HIS A 85 11.73 5.00 -10.07
C HIS A 85 11.11 3.62 -10.37
N ARG A 86 11.06 2.72 -9.38
CA ARG A 86 10.50 1.37 -9.57
C ARG A 86 8.99 1.39 -9.88
N VAL A 87 8.23 2.26 -9.24
CA VAL A 87 6.78 2.43 -9.48
C VAL A 87 6.55 2.95 -10.89
N ARG A 88 7.32 3.96 -11.31
CA ARG A 88 7.25 4.52 -12.67
C ARG A 88 7.59 3.48 -13.73
N SER A 89 8.69 2.76 -13.56
CA SER A 89 9.12 1.75 -14.55
C SER A 89 8.12 0.60 -14.66
N LEU A 90 7.53 0.14 -13.54
CA LEU A 90 6.49 -0.88 -13.55
C LEU A 90 5.23 -0.37 -14.25
N TRP A 91 4.82 0.87 -13.96
CA TRP A 91 3.69 1.50 -14.63
C TRP A 91 3.88 1.62 -16.14
N GLU A 92 5.08 2.05 -16.59
CA GLU A 92 5.44 2.15 -18.02
C GLU A 92 5.39 0.79 -18.71
N ALA A 93 5.90 -0.27 -18.09
CA ALA A 93 5.81 -1.62 -18.62
C ALA A 93 4.36 -2.11 -18.70
N ALA A 94 3.54 -1.82 -17.69
CA ALA A 94 2.12 -2.18 -17.69
C ALA A 94 1.33 -1.46 -18.79
N GLN A 95 1.58 -0.16 -19.00
CA GLN A 95 0.97 0.60 -20.09
C GLN A 95 1.40 0.08 -21.49
N ALA A 96 2.59 -0.50 -21.60
CA ALA A 96 3.04 -1.17 -22.81
C ALA A 96 2.49 -2.60 -22.97
N LEU A 97 1.65 -3.06 -22.01
CA LEU A 97 1.10 -4.42 -21.91
C LEU A 97 2.21 -5.50 -21.87
N ASP A 98 3.40 -5.15 -21.36
CA ASP A 98 4.54 -6.06 -21.18
C ASP A 98 4.45 -6.78 -19.82
N GLY A 99 3.55 -7.75 -19.72
CA GLY A 99 3.30 -8.52 -18.51
C GLY A 99 4.52 -9.31 -18.04
N GLN A 100 5.34 -9.84 -18.96
CA GLN A 100 6.55 -10.57 -18.60
C GLN A 100 7.57 -9.65 -17.93
N ARG A 101 7.76 -8.46 -18.43
CA ARG A 101 8.62 -7.45 -17.82
C ARG A 101 8.09 -7.01 -16.47
N CYS A 102 6.78 -6.79 -16.34
CA CYS A 102 6.15 -6.48 -15.06
C CYS A 102 6.42 -7.57 -14.01
N ALA A 103 6.17 -8.84 -14.34
CA ALA A 103 6.40 -9.97 -13.45
C ALA A 103 7.87 -10.09 -13.04
N SER A 104 8.81 -9.92 -13.98
CA SER A 104 10.24 -9.94 -13.70
C SER A 104 10.66 -8.83 -12.73
N MET A 105 10.17 -7.59 -12.94
CA MET A 105 10.46 -6.45 -12.06
C MET A 105 9.92 -6.66 -10.64
N ILE A 106 8.74 -7.25 -10.50
CA ILE A 106 8.15 -7.58 -9.19
C ILE A 106 8.99 -8.68 -8.52
N SER A 107 9.32 -9.76 -9.22
CA SER A 107 10.16 -10.86 -8.69
C SER A 107 11.53 -10.37 -8.24
N GLU A 108 12.16 -9.46 -9.01
CA GLU A 108 13.43 -8.84 -8.62
C GLU A 108 13.29 -8.01 -7.35
N ALA A 109 12.23 -7.19 -7.27
CA ALA A 109 11.99 -6.38 -6.08
C ALA A 109 11.73 -7.23 -4.83
N VAL A 110 11.01 -8.36 -5.00
CA VAL A 110 10.77 -9.35 -3.91
C VAL A 110 12.09 -10.00 -3.47
N ARG A 111 12.94 -10.41 -4.40
CA ARG A 111 14.27 -10.97 -4.05
C ARG A 111 15.15 -9.98 -3.30
N ASP A 112 15.09 -8.69 -3.68
CA ASP A 112 15.92 -7.64 -3.09
C ASP A 112 15.45 -7.23 -1.69
N LYS A 113 14.15 -7.09 -1.48
CA LYS A 113 13.57 -6.42 -0.30
C LYS A 113 12.55 -7.24 0.47
N GLY A 114 12.13 -8.38 -0.08
CA GLY A 114 11.02 -9.17 0.45
C GLY A 114 9.65 -8.73 -0.07
N VAL A 115 8.65 -9.56 0.23
CA VAL A 115 7.27 -9.37 -0.26
C VAL A 115 6.61 -8.12 0.30
N LEU A 116 6.59 -7.95 1.63
CA LEU A 116 5.86 -6.85 2.26
C LEU A 116 6.37 -5.48 1.82
N PRO A 117 7.68 -5.17 1.85
CA PRO A 117 8.18 -3.89 1.35
C PRO A 117 7.93 -3.69 -0.15
N THR A 118 7.98 -4.75 -0.96
CA THR A 118 7.68 -4.68 -2.40
C THR A 118 6.22 -4.38 -2.64
N TRP A 119 5.32 -5.06 -1.92
CA TRP A 119 3.89 -4.80 -1.98
C TRP A 119 3.57 -3.34 -1.66
N GLU A 120 4.01 -2.85 -0.50
CA GLU A 120 3.69 -1.50 -0.02
C GLU A 120 4.30 -0.39 -0.88
N SER A 121 5.55 -0.57 -1.34
CA SER A 121 6.29 0.51 -1.99
C SER A 121 6.28 0.48 -3.52
N VAL A 122 5.84 -0.64 -4.14
CA VAL A 122 5.88 -0.80 -5.60
C VAL A 122 4.53 -1.27 -6.14
N VAL A 123 4.03 -2.42 -5.67
CA VAL A 123 2.85 -3.06 -6.28
C VAL A 123 1.58 -2.28 -5.99
N ARG A 124 1.27 -2.04 -4.70
CA ARG A 124 0.07 -1.31 -4.29
C ARG A 124 -0.05 0.08 -4.93
N PRO A 125 1.00 0.95 -4.96
CA PRO A 125 0.90 2.24 -5.62
C PRO A 125 0.61 2.18 -7.12
N VAL A 126 1.07 1.13 -7.81
CA VAL A 126 0.77 0.94 -9.24
C VAL A 126 -0.66 0.47 -9.46
N LEU A 127 -1.16 -0.43 -8.61
CA LEU A 127 -2.57 -0.89 -8.65
C LEU A 127 -3.54 0.25 -8.31
N GLU A 128 -3.26 1.05 -7.28
CA GLU A 128 -4.03 2.24 -6.92
C GLU A 128 -4.11 3.22 -8.11
N LYS A 129 -2.97 3.46 -8.78
CA LYS A 129 -2.93 4.31 -9.97
C LYS A 129 -3.75 3.76 -11.13
N ALA A 130 -3.77 2.44 -11.35
CA ALA A 130 -4.60 1.80 -12.37
C ALA A 130 -6.09 1.99 -12.05
N GLY A 131 -6.49 1.80 -10.78
CA GLY A 131 -7.84 2.05 -10.32
C GLY A 131 -8.28 3.52 -10.47
N GLU A 132 -7.45 4.48 -10.07
CA GLU A 132 -7.71 5.91 -10.25
C GLU A 132 -7.88 6.29 -11.73
N GLN A 133 -7.11 5.69 -12.63
CA GLN A 133 -7.26 5.92 -14.07
C GLN A 133 -8.58 5.38 -14.58
N TRP A 134 -8.96 4.17 -14.16
CA TRP A 134 -10.25 3.58 -14.52
C TRP A 134 -11.44 4.43 -14.02
N GLU A 135 -11.41 4.85 -12.75
CA GLU A 135 -12.47 5.69 -12.17
C GLU A 135 -12.65 7.02 -12.94
N ARG A 136 -11.55 7.64 -13.35
CA ARG A 136 -11.57 8.92 -14.03
C ARG A 136 -11.95 8.83 -15.50
N ASP A 137 -11.35 7.90 -16.22
CA ASP A 137 -11.35 7.89 -17.69
C ASP A 137 -12.13 6.71 -18.27
N GLN A 138 -12.53 5.72 -17.45
CA GLN A 138 -13.17 4.45 -17.84
C GLN A 138 -12.35 3.67 -18.89
N VAL A 139 -10.99 3.82 -18.83
CA VAL A 139 -10.03 3.14 -19.70
C VAL A 139 -8.92 2.50 -18.87
N GLY A 140 -8.25 1.47 -19.43
CA GLY A 140 -7.11 0.82 -18.77
C GLY A 140 -7.44 -0.50 -18.08
N ILE A 141 -8.59 -1.11 -18.38
CA ILE A 141 -8.91 -2.49 -17.93
C ILE A 141 -7.85 -3.47 -18.44
N ASP A 142 -7.36 -3.31 -19.66
CA ASP A 142 -6.28 -4.08 -20.26
C ASP A 142 -4.98 -3.98 -19.45
N VAL A 143 -4.64 -2.77 -19.00
CA VAL A 143 -3.48 -2.52 -18.12
C VAL A 143 -3.67 -3.19 -16.77
N GLU A 144 -4.87 -3.10 -16.17
CA GLU A 144 -5.22 -3.73 -14.89
C GLU A 144 -5.11 -5.25 -14.99
N HIS A 145 -5.62 -5.87 -16.07
CA HIS A 145 -5.53 -7.32 -16.29
C HIS A 145 -4.07 -7.78 -16.42
N VAL A 146 -3.26 -7.07 -17.21
CA VAL A 146 -1.83 -7.38 -17.34
C VAL A 146 -1.09 -7.24 -16.01
N LEU A 147 -1.41 -6.19 -15.24
CA LEU A 147 -0.84 -6.00 -13.90
C LEU A 147 -1.25 -7.12 -12.94
N SER A 148 -2.52 -7.50 -12.93
CA SER A 148 -3.03 -8.54 -12.03
C SER A 148 -2.37 -9.88 -12.28
N ASP A 149 -2.22 -10.28 -13.55
CA ASP A 149 -1.49 -11.49 -13.95
C ASP A 149 -0.01 -11.40 -13.55
N ALA A 150 0.65 -10.28 -13.89
CA ALA A 150 2.05 -10.07 -13.58
C ALA A 150 2.35 -10.03 -12.08
N VAL A 151 1.46 -9.45 -11.27
CA VAL A 151 1.57 -9.45 -9.80
C VAL A 151 1.47 -10.87 -9.26
N THR A 152 0.50 -11.64 -9.74
CA THR A 152 0.33 -13.04 -9.34
C THR A 152 1.58 -13.86 -9.66
N ALA A 153 2.11 -13.73 -10.88
CA ALA A 153 3.32 -14.43 -11.32
C ALA A 153 4.58 -13.95 -10.54
N GLY A 154 4.71 -12.65 -10.35
CA GLY A 154 5.88 -12.04 -9.70
C GLY A 154 5.95 -12.31 -8.19
N LEU A 155 4.83 -12.62 -7.56
CA LEU A 155 4.73 -13.01 -6.14
C LEU A 155 4.86 -14.51 -5.91
N MET A 156 5.02 -15.33 -6.95
CA MET A 156 5.28 -16.76 -6.78
C MET A 156 6.65 -16.98 -6.14
N ILE A 157 6.65 -17.50 -4.91
CA ILE A 157 7.86 -17.83 -4.15
C ILE A 157 7.98 -19.34 -4.07
N ASP A 158 9.03 -19.87 -4.65
CA ASP A 158 9.41 -21.27 -4.50
C ASP A 158 10.32 -21.41 -3.27
N ARG A 159 9.70 -21.59 -2.11
CA ARG A 159 10.39 -21.87 -0.85
C ARG A 159 9.78 -23.09 -0.18
N PRO A 160 10.60 -23.95 0.45
CA PRO A 160 10.08 -25.10 1.18
C PRO A 160 9.21 -24.63 2.35
N VAL A 161 7.96 -25.07 2.34
CA VAL A 161 7.01 -24.89 3.44
C VAL A 161 7.42 -25.80 4.59
N ARG A 162 7.57 -25.25 5.78
CA ARG A 162 7.92 -25.96 7.01
C ARG A 162 6.73 -26.18 7.93
N ARG A 163 5.70 -25.38 7.78
CA ARG A 163 4.45 -25.42 8.54
C ARG A 163 3.29 -25.17 7.59
N GLU A 164 2.34 -26.07 7.60
CA GLU A 164 1.07 -25.93 6.89
C GLU A 164 -0.02 -25.58 7.90
N GLY A 165 -1.16 -25.12 7.43
CA GLY A 165 -2.31 -24.93 8.30
C GLY A 165 -2.94 -23.54 8.27
N VAL A 166 -2.70 -22.75 7.23
CA VAL A 166 -3.38 -21.47 7.03
C VAL A 166 -4.32 -21.58 5.83
N LEU A 167 -5.56 -21.14 6.02
CA LEU A 167 -6.55 -21.00 4.97
C LEU A 167 -6.91 -19.51 4.83
N ILE A 168 -6.72 -18.94 3.66
CA ILE A 168 -7.08 -17.55 3.35
C ILE A 168 -8.21 -17.61 2.32
N ALA A 169 -9.33 -16.97 2.61
CA ALA A 169 -10.49 -16.94 1.74
C ALA A 169 -10.97 -15.52 1.48
N ALA A 170 -11.45 -15.24 0.27
CA ALA A 170 -12.22 -14.04 0.00
C ALA A 170 -13.66 -14.21 0.48
N THR A 171 -14.35 -13.15 0.86
CA THR A 171 -15.80 -13.17 1.11
C THR A 171 -16.58 -13.49 -0.17
N ALA A 172 -17.87 -13.80 -0.03
CA ALA A 172 -18.71 -14.25 -1.14
C ALA A 172 -18.87 -13.24 -2.28
N SER A 173 -18.68 -11.96 -2.01
CA SER A 173 -18.77 -10.87 -2.99
C SER A 173 -17.43 -10.25 -3.36
N GLU A 174 -16.33 -10.76 -2.80
CA GLU A 174 -14.99 -10.14 -2.98
C GLU A 174 -14.27 -10.70 -4.22
N GLU A 175 -13.78 -9.78 -5.04
CA GLU A 175 -13.02 -10.06 -6.26
C GLU A 175 -11.56 -9.58 -6.19
N HIS A 176 -11.22 -8.68 -5.24
CA HIS A 176 -9.87 -8.12 -5.09
C HIS A 176 -8.97 -9.09 -4.34
N VAL A 177 -8.39 -10.03 -5.05
CA VAL A 177 -7.64 -11.16 -4.45
C VAL A 177 -6.12 -10.96 -4.44
N LEU A 178 -5.57 -9.95 -5.11
CA LEU A 178 -4.12 -9.73 -5.17
C LEU A 178 -3.47 -9.57 -3.78
N PRO A 179 -4.08 -8.87 -2.81
CA PRO A 179 -3.53 -8.82 -1.45
C PRO A 179 -3.44 -10.19 -0.77
N MET A 180 -4.34 -11.13 -1.11
CA MET A 180 -4.29 -12.50 -0.59
C MET A 180 -3.08 -13.27 -1.15
N TYR A 181 -2.75 -13.07 -2.44
CA TYR A 181 -1.52 -13.61 -3.02
C TYR A 181 -0.27 -13.02 -2.38
N ALA A 182 -0.28 -11.71 -2.09
CA ALA A 182 0.81 -11.07 -1.37
C ALA A 182 0.96 -11.62 0.06
N LEU A 183 -0.15 -11.84 0.77
CA LEU A 183 -0.13 -12.45 2.10
C LEU A 183 0.44 -13.87 2.04
N ARG A 184 -0.03 -14.71 1.11
CA ARG A 184 0.51 -16.06 0.90
C ARG A 184 2.01 -16.05 0.65
N ALA A 185 2.47 -15.15 -0.23
CA ALA A 185 3.88 -15.01 -0.54
C ALA A 185 4.70 -14.57 0.68
N ALA A 186 4.22 -13.61 1.47
CA ALA A 186 4.88 -13.16 2.69
C ALA A 186 4.94 -14.24 3.77
N LEU A 187 3.92 -15.08 3.88
CA LEU A 187 3.92 -16.26 4.76
C LEU A 187 4.94 -17.29 4.28
N ALA A 188 5.02 -17.56 2.98
CA ALA A 188 6.00 -18.48 2.40
C ALA A 188 7.45 -18.02 2.65
N GLU A 189 7.73 -16.70 2.65
CA GLU A 189 9.05 -16.18 3.08
C GLU A 189 9.43 -16.60 4.50
N SER A 190 8.43 -16.76 5.36
CA SER A 190 8.61 -17.22 6.75
C SER A 190 8.53 -18.75 6.88
N GLY A 191 8.41 -19.49 5.79
CA GLY A 191 8.28 -20.95 5.76
C GLY A 191 6.89 -21.45 6.18
N VAL A 192 5.86 -20.59 6.13
CA VAL A 192 4.46 -20.94 6.43
C VAL A 192 3.69 -21.09 5.11
N GLY A 193 3.05 -22.26 4.94
CA GLY A 193 2.17 -22.52 3.82
C GLY A 193 0.75 -22.04 4.06
N ALA A 194 0.13 -21.50 3.01
CA ALA A 194 -1.26 -21.09 3.05
C ALA A 194 -1.98 -21.49 1.78
N GLU A 195 -3.18 -22.08 1.94
CA GLU A 195 -4.11 -22.35 0.86
C GLU A 195 -5.00 -21.12 0.61
N LEU A 196 -5.30 -20.85 -0.66
CA LEU A 196 -6.17 -19.74 -1.05
C LEU A 196 -7.49 -20.27 -1.61
N LEU A 197 -8.58 -19.77 -1.07
CA LEU A 197 -9.88 -19.76 -1.76
C LEU A 197 -10.08 -18.34 -2.28
N THR A 198 -9.76 -18.15 -3.55
CA THR A 198 -9.78 -16.85 -4.20
C THR A 198 -11.20 -16.33 -4.44
N ALA A 199 -11.37 -15.36 -5.31
CA ALA A 199 -12.60 -14.60 -5.54
C ALA A 199 -13.93 -15.32 -5.27
N ARG A 200 -14.84 -14.61 -4.61
CA ARG A 200 -16.26 -15.03 -4.42
C ARG A 200 -16.41 -16.39 -3.72
N THR A 201 -15.79 -16.56 -2.55
CA THR A 201 -15.90 -17.80 -1.79
C THR A 201 -17.16 -17.83 -0.92
N PRO A 202 -18.18 -18.66 -1.22
CA PRO A 202 -19.35 -18.82 -0.36
C PRO A 202 -18.94 -19.38 1.01
N ALA A 203 -19.63 -18.97 2.08
CA ALA A 203 -19.38 -19.47 3.44
C ALA A 203 -19.42 -21.01 3.55
N LYS A 204 -20.31 -21.66 2.80
CA LYS A 204 -20.38 -23.13 2.72
C LYS A 204 -19.08 -23.75 2.17
N THR A 205 -18.54 -23.15 1.10
CA THR A 205 -17.27 -23.60 0.50
C THR A 205 -16.11 -23.45 1.48
N LEU A 206 -16.07 -22.33 2.21
CA LEU A 206 -15.08 -22.12 3.27
C LEU A 206 -15.20 -23.19 4.35
N GLY A 207 -16.42 -23.50 4.82
CA GLY A 207 -16.67 -24.54 5.81
C GLY A 207 -16.25 -25.95 5.35
N GLU A 208 -16.49 -26.28 4.07
CA GLU A 208 -16.06 -27.58 3.49
C GLU A 208 -14.55 -27.67 3.33
N ALA A 209 -13.87 -26.59 2.92
CA ALA A 209 -12.43 -26.53 2.84
C ALA A 209 -11.79 -26.66 4.24
N ALA A 210 -12.33 -25.94 5.23
CA ALA A 210 -11.87 -26.03 6.61
C ALA A 210 -11.97 -27.46 7.18
N LYS A 211 -13.04 -28.22 6.83
CA LYS A 211 -13.18 -29.63 7.20
C LYS A 211 -12.12 -30.55 6.57
N ARG A 212 -11.69 -30.24 5.37
CA ARG A 212 -10.68 -31.07 4.66
C ARG A 212 -9.26 -30.75 5.08
N LEU A 213 -8.95 -29.45 5.26
CA LEU A 213 -7.60 -28.96 5.51
C LEU A 213 -7.22 -28.93 6.99
N HIS A 214 -8.23 -28.88 7.89
CA HIS A 214 -8.02 -28.72 9.34
C HIS A 214 -7.03 -27.60 9.68
N PRO A 215 -7.23 -26.37 9.14
CA PRO A 215 -6.28 -25.29 9.30
C PRO A 215 -6.21 -24.82 10.77
N GLY A 216 -5.03 -24.44 11.23
CA GLY A 216 -4.85 -23.79 12.53
C GLY A 216 -5.30 -22.32 12.51
N VAL A 217 -5.25 -21.68 11.33
CA VAL A 217 -5.65 -20.27 11.13
C VAL A 217 -6.53 -20.15 9.89
N ILE A 218 -7.62 -19.38 10.00
CA ILE A 218 -8.46 -19.02 8.86
C ILE A 218 -8.58 -17.48 8.81
N ILE A 219 -8.23 -16.90 7.65
CA ILE A 219 -8.34 -15.46 7.37
C ILE A 219 -9.40 -15.26 6.30
N LEU A 220 -10.34 -14.35 6.56
CA LEU A 220 -11.38 -13.94 5.63
C LEU A 220 -11.10 -12.51 5.15
N TRP A 221 -10.88 -12.38 3.85
CA TRP A 221 -10.51 -11.11 3.20
C TRP A 221 -11.70 -10.37 2.63
N ALA A 222 -11.76 -9.05 2.89
CA ALA A 222 -12.61 -8.11 2.18
C ALA A 222 -11.86 -6.80 1.90
N GLN A 223 -11.83 -6.37 0.64
CA GLN A 223 -11.20 -5.12 0.20
C GLN A 223 -12.15 -3.93 0.32
N LEU A 224 -13.41 -4.12 -0.03
CA LEU A 224 -14.43 -3.08 -0.02
C LEU A 224 -15.42 -3.27 1.13
N PRO A 225 -15.96 -2.19 1.72
CA PRO A 225 -16.94 -2.29 2.80
C PRO A 225 -18.18 -3.10 2.44
N ASP A 226 -18.66 -2.97 1.20
CA ASP A 226 -19.84 -3.69 0.72
C ASP A 226 -19.61 -5.20 0.55
N ASN A 227 -18.35 -5.63 0.51
CA ASN A 227 -17.96 -7.02 0.41
C ASN A 227 -17.70 -7.67 1.78
N ALA A 228 -17.61 -6.89 2.87
CA ALA A 228 -17.38 -7.40 4.21
C ALA A 228 -18.65 -8.12 4.73
N ASP A 229 -18.59 -9.46 4.80
CA ASP A 229 -19.70 -10.29 5.26
C ASP A 229 -19.37 -10.95 6.60
N VAL A 230 -20.02 -10.47 7.67
CA VAL A 230 -19.85 -11.00 9.04
C VAL A 230 -20.34 -12.46 9.17
N HIS A 231 -21.13 -12.95 8.25
CA HIS A 231 -21.61 -14.34 8.21
C HIS A 231 -20.67 -15.31 7.47
N GLY A 232 -19.56 -14.79 6.92
CA GLY A 232 -18.62 -15.59 6.15
C GLY A 232 -18.05 -16.80 6.91
N PHE A 233 -17.94 -16.72 8.25
CA PHE A 233 -17.47 -17.82 9.10
C PHE A 233 -18.59 -18.72 9.67
N ASP A 234 -19.88 -18.43 9.45
CA ASP A 234 -20.99 -19.16 10.07
C ASP A 234 -20.98 -20.67 9.74
N GLN A 235 -20.43 -21.03 8.60
CA GLN A 235 -20.33 -22.42 8.14
C GLN A 235 -18.98 -23.10 8.53
N VAL A 236 -18.08 -22.39 9.21
CA VAL A 236 -16.86 -23.01 9.71
C VAL A 236 -17.21 -23.93 10.87
N PRO A 237 -16.92 -25.23 10.76
CA PRO A 237 -17.30 -26.20 11.79
C PRO A 237 -16.50 -25.98 13.09
N GLY A 238 -17.03 -26.53 14.19
CA GLY A 238 -16.32 -26.61 15.47
C GLY A 238 -15.16 -27.62 15.41
N LEU A 239 -14.11 -27.31 14.66
CA LEU A 239 -12.92 -28.14 14.52
C LEU A 239 -12.17 -28.27 15.84
N ARG A 240 -11.42 -29.35 16.00
CA ARG A 240 -10.52 -29.58 17.15
C ARG A 240 -9.13 -29.99 16.64
N PRO A 241 -8.07 -29.22 16.96
CA PRO A 241 -8.13 -27.93 17.67
C PRO A 241 -8.95 -26.88 16.94
N ARG A 242 -9.49 -25.89 17.67
CA ARG A 242 -10.27 -24.82 17.07
C ARG A 242 -9.34 -23.87 16.32
N PRO A 243 -9.59 -23.56 15.04
CA PRO A 243 -8.77 -22.61 14.29
C PRO A 243 -8.89 -21.18 14.87
N ALA A 244 -7.79 -20.42 14.81
CA ALA A 244 -7.83 -19.00 15.03
C ALA A 244 -8.49 -18.31 13.80
N LEU A 245 -9.46 -17.45 14.03
CA LEU A 245 -10.21 -16.76 12.98
C LEU A 245 -9.83 -15.28 12.99
N ALA A 246 -9.65 -14.67 11.82
CA ALA A 246 -9.43 -13.24 11.68
C ALA A 246 -10.07 -12.69 10.41
N ALA A 247 -10.59 -11.47 10.50
CA ALA A 247 -11.04 -10.65 9.39
C ALA A 247 -9.87 -9.79 8.89
N ALA A 248 -9.59 -9.76 7.59
CA ALA A 248 -8.47 -9.00 7.04
C ALA A 248 -8.88 -8.13 5.85
N GLY A 249 -8.18 -7.04 5.66
CA GLY A 249 -8.40 -6.08 4.59
C GLY A 249 -9.18 -4.83 5.03
N PRO A 250 -9.14 -3.77 4.23
CA PRO A 250 -9.72 -2.47 4.57
C PRO A 250 -11.25 -2.42 4.54
N GLY A 251 -11.91 -3.44 3.96
CA GLY A 251 -13.38 -3.50 3.89
C GLY A 251 -14.08 -3.68 5.24
N TRP A 252 -13.40 -4.19 6.25
CA TRP A 252 -13.99 -4.42 7.57
C TRP A 252 -14.06 -3.13 8.40
N THR A 253 -15.01 -2.28 8.10
CA THR A 253 -15.20 -0.97 8.76
C THR A 253 -16.07 -1.05 10.02
N THR A 254 -16.84 -2.14 10.21
CA THR A 254 -17.66 -2.38 11.39
C THR A 254 -16.96 -3.36 12.34
N PRO A 255 -17.19 -3.26 13.66
CA PRO A 255 -16.66 -4.20 14.64
C PRO A 255 -17.08 -5.65 14.29
N THR A 256 -16.13 -6.56 14.32
CA THR A 256 -16.36 -8.00 14.14
C THR A 256 -16.03 -8.75 15.43
N PRO A 257 -16.59 -9.96 15.66
CA PRO A 257 -16.21 -10.78 16.79
C PRO A 257 -14.80 -11.37 16.66
N TRP A 258 -14.13 -11.17 15.54
CA TRP A 258 -12.77 -11.65 15.25
C TRP A 258 -11.79 -10.47 15.20
N PRO A 259 -10.50 -10.70 15.47
CA PRO A 259 -9.47 -9.70 15.24
C PRO A 259 -9.54 -9.15 13.81
N HIS A 260 -9.47 -7.83 13.67
CA HIS A 260 -9.36 -7.17 12.36
C HIS A 260 -7.89 -6.85 12.06
N LEU A 261 -7.43 -7.33 10.91
CA LEU A 261 -6.06 -7.19 10.42
C LEU A 261 -6.08 -6.17 9.26
N GLY A 262 -5.77 -4.91 9.58
CA GLY A 262 -5.93 -3.79 8.65
C GLY A 262 -4.88 -3.74 7.53
N ASP A 263 -3.76 -4.46 7.69
CA ASP A 263 -2.69 -4.53 6.70
C ASP A 263 -2.04 -5.93 6.65
N LEU A 264 -1.22 -6.16 5.63
CA LEU A 264 -0.55 -7.45 5.43
C LEU A 264 0.46 -7.77 6.53
N GLN A 265 1.11 -6.78 7.13
CA GLN A 265 2.06 -7.00 8.22
C GLN A 265 1.35 -7.54 9.47
N GLN A 266 0.18 -6.98 9.81
CA GLN A 266 -0.65 -7.47 10.91
C GLN A 266 -1.12 -8.90 10.64
N ALA A 267 -1.51 -9.20 9.40
CA ALA A 267 -1.93 -10.54 9.00
C ALA A 267 -0.79 -11.57 9.14
N VAL A 268 0.42 -11.23 8.69
CA VAL A 268 1.60 -12.07 8.88
C VAL A 268 1.91 -12.29 10.36
N ASN A 269 1.87 -11.24 11.17
CA ASN A 269 2.14 -11.34 12.61
C ASN A 269 1.09 -12.21 13.32
N PHE A 270 -0.19 -12.04 12.98
CA PHE A 270 -1.28 -12.86 13.52
C PHE A 270 -1.07 -14.34 13.20
N VAL A 271 -0.79 -14.68 11.95
CA VAL A 271 -0.52 -16.07 11.56
C VAL A 271 0.66 -16.63 12.35
N ARG A 272 1.79 -15.90 12.40
CA ARG A 272 3.01 -16.37 13.09
C ARG A 272 2.83 -16.62 14.58
N SER A 273 1.86 -15.99 15.22
CA SER A 273 1.55 -16.20 16.63
C SER A 273 0.61 -17.40 16.89
N HIS A 274 0.05 -18.01 15.82
CA HIS A 274 -0.93 -19.10 15.94
C HIS A 274 -0.51 -20.40 15.23
N VAL A 275 0.67 -20.42 14.55
CA VAL A 275 1.20 -21.61 13.85
C VAL A 275 2.59 -21.99 14.35
#